data_c978e3fcf4e4c4673513145cfdf787fe
#
_entry.id   c978e3fcf4e4c4673513145cfdf787fe
#
_cell.length_a   1.000
_cell.length_b   1.000
_cell.length_c   1.000
_cell.angle_alpha   90.00
_cell.angle_beta   90.00
_cell.angle_gamma   90.00
#
_symmetry.space_group_name_H-M   'P 1'
#
loop_
_entity.id
_entity.type
_entity.pdbx_description
1 polymer ?
#
loop_
_entity_poly.entity_id
_entity_poly.type
_entity_poly.pdbx_seq_one_letter_code
_entity_poly.pdbx_strand_id
1 'polypeptide(L)'
;WKQRIRWFRGFIICNWKYKNMFLNKKYSAFGLFQMPVNIIGIFLLVFGVGWIIFNLIFNLYEFVLRVYLIDNYIFNYIFSSVSLKNFLLNQDLFLVIPLLFATLITLITIYLAHKMNSEKALYYPLSFMIYIFVYPYITFIHWVAAIFYEVFKFKKKW
;
A
#
# COMPACT_ATOMS: atom_id res chain seq x y z
N TRP A 1 -8.42 -1.83 -15.95
CA TRP A 1 -8.56 -0.56 -15.25
C TRP A 1 -10.01 -0.28 -14.85
N LYS A 2 -10.89 0.01 -15.80
CA LYS A 2 -12.30 0.38 -15.56
C LYS A 2 -13.08 -0.64 -14.74
N GLN A 3 -12.85 -1.93 -14.97
CA GLN A 3 -13.51 -3.01 -14.25
C GLN A 3 -13.15 -3.03 -12.76
N ARG A 4 -11.88 -2.87 -12.41
CA ARG A 4 -11.42 -2.82 -11.01
C ARG A 4 -11.95 -1.59 -10.27
N ILE A 5 -11.95 -0.42 -10.90
CA ILE A 5 -12.55 0.78 -10.31
C ILE A 5 -14.04 0.55 -10.00
N ARG A 6 -14.79 -0.13 -10.90
CA ARG A 6 -16.21 -0.47 -10.64
C ARG A 6 -16.36 -1.39 -9.42
N TRP A 7 -15.50 -2.37 -9.26
CA TRP A 7 -15.53 -3.26 -8.09
C TRP A 7 -15.24 -2.50 -6.80
N PHE A 8 -14.24 -1.64 -6.79
CA PHE A 8 -13.92 -0.83 -5.61
C PHE A 8 -15.03 0.18 -5.28
N ARG A 9 -15.64 0.83 -6.29
CA ARG A 9 -16.84 1.65 -6.08
C ARG A 9 -18.00 0.84 -5.52
N GLY A 10 -18.26 -0.33 -6.06
CA GLY A 10 -19.27 -1.25 -5.55
C GLY A 10 -19.03 -1.61 -4.09
N PHE A 11 -17.79 -1.88 -3.73
CA PHE A 11 -17.40 -2.14 -2.34
C PHE A 11 -17.68 -0.94 -1.41
N ILE A 12 -17.30 0.28 -1.80
CA ILE A 12 -17.58 1.50 -1.02
C ILE A 12 -19.10 1.65 -0.81
N ILE A 13 -19.88 1.52 -1.87
CA ILE A 13 -21.34 1.67 -1.83
C ILE A 13 -21.97 0.62 -0.93
N CYS A 14 -21.55 -0.65 -1.05
CA CYS A 14 -22.06 -1.73 -0.22
C CYS A 14 -21.73 -1.49 1.27
N ASN A 15 -20.51 -1.11 1.60
CA ASN A 15 -20.15 -0.81 2.98
C ASN A 15 -20.94 0.37 3.54
N TRP A 16 -21.17 1.41 2.73
CA TRP A 16 -21.99 2.54 3.15
C TRP A 16 -23.46 2.17 3.35
N LYS A 17 -24.02 1.38 2.42
CA LYS A 17 -25.41 0.90 2.51
C LYS A 17 -25.64 0.03 3.74
N TYR A 18 -24.67 -0.83 4.05
CA TYR A 18 -24.76 -1.80 5.15
C TYR A 18 -23.97 -1.38 6.40
N LYS A 19 -23.74 -0.09 6.59
CA LYS A 19 -23.01 0.44 7.75
C LYS A 19 -23.54 -0.01 9.11
N ASN A 20 -24.82 -0.34 9.20
CA ASN A 20 -25.45 -0.84 10.43
C ASN A 20 -24.94 -2.24 10.84
N MET A 21 -24.24 -2.93 9.95
CA MET A 21 -23.59 -4.22 10.23
C MET A 21 -22.23 -4.04 10.92
N PHE A 22 -21.64 -2.85 10.83
CA PHE A 22 -20.33 -2.54 11.40
C PHE A 22 -20.35 -2.68 12.92
N LEU A 23 -19.44 -3.50 13.46
CA LEU A 23 -19.34 -3.85 14.90
C LEU A 23 -20.61 -4.39 15.53
N ASN A 24 -21.52 -4.95 14.74
CA ASN A 24 -22.79 -5.46 15.23
C ASN A 24 -22.74 -6.99 15.41
N LYS A 25 -22.90 -7.45 16.68
CA LYS A 25 -22.86 -8.87 17.07
C LYS A 25 -23.91 -9.72 16.36
N LYS A 26 -25.03 -9.11 15.92
CA LYS A 26 -26.11 -9.82 15.22
C LYS A 26 -25.63 -10.48 13.91
N TYR A 27 -24.59 -9.94 13.30
CA TYR A 27 -24.03 -10.45 12.04
C TYR A 27 -22.79 -11.31 12.23
N SER A 28 -22.58 -11.84 13.46
CA SER A 28 -21.50 -12.78 13.79
C SER A 28 -20.11 -12.27 13.34
N ALA A 29 -19.25 -13.17 12.86
CA ALA A 29 -17.88 -12.85 12.46
C ALA A 29 -17.81 -11.83 11.31
N PHE A 30 -18.81 -11.76 10.43
CA PHE A 30 -18.80 -10.80 9.33
C PHE A 30 -18.87 -9.35 9.83
N GLY A 31 -19.84 -9.05 10.72
CA GLY A 31 -20.01 -7.70 11.26
C GLY A 31 -18.93 -7.29 12.25
N LEU A 32 -18.47 -8.23 13.09
CA LEU A 32 -17.50 -7.94 14.15
C LEU A 32 -16.05 -7.89 13.66
N PHE A 33 -15.70 -8.69 12.69
CA PHE A 33 -14.30 -8.85 12.26
C PHE A 33 -14.08 -8.48 10.80
N GLN A 34 -14.77 -9.14 9.85
CA GLN A 34 -14.48 -8.99 8.43
C GLN A 34 -14.68 -7.57 7.91
N MET A 35 -15.79 -6.94 8.27
CA MET A 35 -16.14 -5.59 7.80
C MET A 35 -15.22 -4.51 8.40
N PRO A 36 -14.95 -4.47 9.72
CA PRO A 36 -13.97 -3.57 10.31
C PRO A 36 -12.57 -3.74 9.73
N VAL A 37 -12.07 -4.97 9.61
CA VAL A 37 -10.73 -5.26 9.07
C VAL A 37 -10.60 -4.77 7.63
N ASN A 38 -11.61 -4.99 6.79
CA ASN A 38 -11.60 -4.52 5.41
C ASN A 38 -11.55 -2.98 5.33
N ILE A 39 -12.34 -2.28 6.15
CA ILE A 39 -12.38 -0.80 6.15
C ILE A 39 -11.04 -0.25 6.66
N ILE A 40 -10.53 -0.79 7.76
CA ILE A 40 -9.23 -0.40 8.32
C ILE A 40 -8.12 -0.68 7.31
N GLY A 41 -8.13 -1.84 6.65
CA GLY A 41 -7.14 -2.22 5.65
C GLY A 41 -7.10 -1.24 4.46
N ILE A 42 -8.26 -0.79 3.97
CA ILE A 42 -8.34 0.22 2.91
C ILE A 42 -7.78 1.56 3.39
N PHE A 43 -8.18 1.97 4.60
CA PHE A 43 -7.69 3.22 5.19
C PHE A 43 -6.17 3.21 5.34
N LEU A 44 -5.60 2.13 5.90
CA LEU A 44 -4.16 1.96 6.05
C LEU A 44 -3.43 1.94 4.71
N LEU A 45 -4.02 1.29 3.69
CA LEU A 45 -3.43 1.26 2.35
C LEU A 45 -3.41 2.66 1.73
N VAL A 46 -4.55 3.37 1.75
CA VAL A 46 -4.66 4.70 1.13
C VAL A 46 -3.79 5.72 1.87
N PHE A 47 -3.84 5.72 3.20
CA PHE A 47 -3.04 6.63 4.02
C PHE A 47 -1.56 6.28 3.97
N GLY A 48 -1.19 5.00 4.15
CA GLY A 48 0.20 4.56 4.20
C GLY A 48 0.92 4.76 2.87
N VAL A 49 0.33 4.34 1.75
CA VAL A 49 0.94 4.56 0.43
C VAL A 49 0.96 6.05 0.07
N GLY A 50 -0.09 6.79 0.42
CA GLY A 50 -0.13 8.25 0.25
C GLY A 50 1.01 8.95 1.00
N TRP A 51 1.25 8.54 2.25
CA TRP A 51 2.37 9.05 3.07
C TRP A 51 3.73 8.72 2.46
N ILE A 52 3.92 7.50 1.97
CA ILE A 52 5.17 7.11 1.30
C ILE A 52 5.42 7.97 0.06
N ILE A 53 4.39 8.18 -0.78
CA ILE A 53 4.50 9.01 -1.98
C ILE A 53 4.80 10.46 -1.61
N PHE A 54 4.13 11.00 -0.58
CA PHE A 54 4.38 12.37 -0.10
C PHE A 54 5.84 12.55 0.35
N ASN A 55 6.34 11.64 1.19
CA ASN A 55 7.75 11.69 1.64
C ASN A 55 8.74 11.54 0.47
N LEU A 56 8.44 10.68 -0.50
CA LEU A 56 9.29 10.52 -1.66
C LEU A 56 9.36 11.82 -2.48
N ILE A 57 8.24 12.48 -2.73
CA ILE A 57 8.19 13.76 -3.44
C ILE A 57 8.93 14.84 -2.64
N PHE A 58 8.73 14.89 -1.33
CA PHE A 58 9.40 15.87 -0.45
C PHE A 58 10.92 15.66 -0.44
N ASN A 59 11.39 14.43 -0.30
CA ASN A 59 12.81 14.08 -0.33
C ASN A 59 13.44 14.38 -1.71
N LEU A 60 12.72 14.14 -2.80
CA LEU A 60 13.17 14.51 -4.14
C LEU A 60 13.30 16.02 -4.29
N TYR A 61 12.32 16.78 -3.79
CA TYR A 61 12.36 18.25 -3.79
C TYR A 61 13.58 18.76 -3.01
N GLU A 62 13.80 18.26 -1.78
CA GLU A 62 14.99 18.64 -1.00
C GLU A 62 16.30 18.25 -1.69
N PHE A 63 16.37 17.07 -2.30
CA PHE A 63 17.53 16.63 -3.04
C PHE A 63 17.84 17.59 -4.20
N VAL A 64 16.83 17.95 -4.99
CA VAL A 64 16.99 18.90 -6.11
C VAL A 64 17.46 20.28 -5.60
N LEU A 65 16.89 20.77 -4.51
CA LEU A 65 17.34 22.02 -3.90
C LEU A 65 18.80 21.96 -3.45
N ARG A 66 19.22 20.88 -2.84
CA ARG A 66 20.63 20.69 -2.40
C ARG A 66 21.57 20.62 -3.59
N VAL A 67 21.19 19.95 -4.65
CA VAL A 67 21.96 19.90 -5.91
C VAL A 67 22.13 21.27 -6.53
N TYR A 68 21.06 22.12 -6.45
CA TYR A 68 21.09 23.47 -6.99
C TYR A 68 21.91 24.44 -6.14
N LEU A 69 21.86 24.31 -4.80
CA LEU A 69 22.48 25.26 -3.87
C LEU A 69 23.95 24.95 -3.55
N ILE A 70 24.39 23.70 -3.69
CA ILE A 70 25.72 23.25 -3.27
C ILE A 70 26.48 22.72 -4.50
N ASP A 71 27.54 23.43 -4.88
CA ASP A 71 28.44 22.99 -5.94
C ASP A 71 29.03 21.61 -5.61
N ASN A 72 29.04 20.72 -6.60
CA ASN A 72 29.53 19.33 -6.45
C ASN A 72 28.78 18.47 -5.41
N TYR A 73 27.54 18.83 -5.02
CA TYR A 73 26.76 18.08 -4.04
C TYR A 73 26.60 16.60 -4.43
N ILE A 74 26.31 16.31 -5.69
CA ILE A 74 26.14 14.94 -6.20
C ILE A 74 27.41 14.12 -5.96
N PHE A 75 28.57 14.67 -6.26
CA PHE A 75 29.85 13.99 -6.09
C PHE A 75 30.14 13.71 -4.59
N ASN A 76 29.99 14.73 -3.76
CA ASN A 76 30.17 14.60 -2.32
C ASN A 76 29.14 13.65 -1.69
N TYR A 77 27.90 13.65 -2.15
CA TYR A 77 26.83 12.76 -1.67
C TYR A 77 27.15 11.30 -2.01
N ILE A 78 27.55 11.00 -3.24
CA ILE A 78 27.88 9.64 -3.66
C ILE A 78 29.08 9.10 -2.86
N PHE A 79 30.11 9.92 -2.63
CA PHE A 79 31.31 9.46 -1.95
C PHE A 79 31.23 9.48 -0.42
N SER A 80 30.41 10.33 0.19
CA SER A 80 30.29 10.43 1.65
C SER A 80 29.16 9.62 2.26
N SER A 81 28.07 9.38 1.54
CA SER A 81 26.83 8.80 2.10
C SER A 81 26.66 7.30 1.88
N VAL A 82 27.50 6.64 1.08
CA VAL A 82 27.40 5.20 0.82
C VAL A 82 28.08 4.38 1.92
N SER A 83 27.81 4.69 3.18
CA SER A 83 28.10 3.77 4.27
C SER A 83 26.83 3.02 4.64
N LEU A 84 26.87 1.71 4.57
CA LEU A 84 25.75 0.81 4.97
C LEU A 84 25.32 1.11 6.42
N LYS A 85 26.24 1.53 7.26
CA LYS A 85 26.00 1.99 8.63
C LYS A 85 25.12 3.25 8.67
N ASN A 86 25.41 4.25 7.86
CA ASN A 86 24.62 5.49 7.80
C ASN A 86 23.22 5.24 7.22
N PHE A 87 23.12 4.35 6.24
CA PHE A 87 21.83 3.93 5.70
C PHE A 87 20.95 3.26 6.77
N LEU A 88 21.50 2.34 7.57
CA LEU A 88 20.77 1.66 8.63
C LEU A 88 20.39 2.60 9.79
N LEU A 89 21.28 3.52 10.17
CA LEU A 89 21.04 4.47 11.27
C LEU A 89 20.02 5.57 10.91
N ASN A 90 19.91 5.92 9.63
CA ASN A 90 18.96 6.92 9.17
C ASN A 90 17.55 6.36 8.90
N GLN A 91 17.34 5.05 9.10
CA GLN A 91 16.01 4.48 8.96
C GLN A 91 15.15 4.81 10.18
N ASP A 92 13.96 5.31 9.91
CA ASP A 92 12.95 5.51 10.94
C ASP A 92 12.43 4.15 11.43
N LEU A 93 12.87 3.71 12.60
CA LEU A 93 12.50 2.42 13.19
C LEU A 93 10.98 2.29 13.35
N PHE A 94 10.26 3.39 13.55
CA PHE A 94 8.80 3.40 13.60
C PHE A 94 8.13 2.96 12.29
N LEU A 95 8.79 3.19 11.16
CA LEU A 95 8.32 2.73 9.85
C LEU A 95 8.85 1.34 9.49
N VAL A 96 10.10 1.06 9.85
CA VAL A 96 10.76 -0.20 9.48
C VAL A 96 10.15 -1.40 10.22
N ILE A 97 9.85 -1.26 11.51
CA ILE A 97 9.32 -2.38 12.30
C ILE A 97 7.94 -2.86 11.78
N PRO A 98 6.92 -1.99 11.59
CA PRO A 98 5.63 -2.41 11.02
C PRO A 98 5.77 -2.99 9.61
N LEU A 99 6.68 -2.45 8.79
CA LEU A 99 6.93 -2.95 7.46
C LEU A 99 7.50 -4.38 7.48
N LEU A 100 8.46 -4.65 8.37
CA LEU A 100 9.01 -6.00 8.57
C LEU A 100 7.93 -6.99 9.04
N PHE A 101 7.08 -6.59 9.98
CA PHE A 101 5.95 -7.43 10.41
C PHE A 101 4.97 -7.71 9.26
N ALA A 102 4.61 -6.69 8.50
CA ALA A 102 3.72 -6.85 7.35
C ALA A 102 4.30 -7.78 6.27
N THR A 103 5.59 -7.64 5.97
CA THR A 103 6.27 -8.54 5.01
C THR A 103 6.33 -9.97 5.53
N LEU A 104 6.60 -10.16 6.82
CA LEU A 104 6.65 -11.49 7.46
C LEU A 104 5.29 -12.19 7.40
N ILE A 105 4.20 -11.48 7.77
CA ILE A 105 2.83 -11.98 7.67
C ILE A 105 2.49 -12.34 6.21
N THR A 106 2.87 -11.48 5.26
CA THR A 106 2.65 -11.72 3.84
C THR A 106 3.36 -12.99 3.36
N LEU A 107 4.62 -13.19 3.75
CA LEU A 107 5.38 -14.39 3.42
C LEU A 107 4.76 -15.67 4.02
N ILE A 108 4.31 -15.59 5.27
CA ILE A 108 3.61 -16.71 5.94
C ILE A 108 2.31 -17.06 5.20
N THR A 109 1.50 -16.05 4.87
CA THR A 109 0.23 -16.27 4.16
C THR A 109 0.44 -16.86 2.77
N ILE A 110 1.46 -16.41 2.04
CA ILE A 110 1.83 -16.98 0.75
C ILE A 110 2.30 -18.42 0.90
N TYR A 111 3.14 -18.72 1.90
CA TYR A 111 3.60 -20.07 2.17
C TYR A 111 2.43 -21.02 2.49
N LEU A 112 1.50 -20.59 3.34
CA LEU A 112 0.32 -21.37 3.69
C LEU A 112 -0.61 -21.59 2.49
N ALA A 113 -0.88 -20.54 1.72
CA ALA A 113 -1.69 -20.63 0.51
C ALA A 113 -1.08 -21.60 -0.51
N HIS A 114 0.23 -21.57 -0.63
CA HIS A 114 1.00 -22.46 -1.51
C HIS A 114 0.92 -23.94 -1.07
N LYS A 115 1.07 -24.18 0.23
CA LYS A 115 0.92 -25.51 0.82
C LYS A 115 -0.48 -26.09 0.61
N MET A 116 -1.52 -25.22 0.64
CA MET A 116 -2.92 -25.65 0.45
C MET A 116 -3.26 -25.93 -1.02
N ASN A 117 -2.71 -25.17 -1.97
CA ASN A 117 -3.08 -25.25 -3.38
C ASN A 117 -2.14 -26.13 -4.23
N SER A 118 -1.09 -26.72 -3.65
CA SER A 118 -0.09 -27.56 -4.33
C SER A 118 0.60 -26.88 -5.54
N GLU A 119 0.45 -25.57 -5.69
CA GLU A 119 1.06 -24.79 -6.78
C GLU A 119 2.44 -24.28 -6.38
N LYS A 120 3.38 -24.26 -7.31
CA LYS A 120 4.75 -23.78 -7.06
C LYS A 120 4.85 -22.29 -7.34
N ALA A 121 4.56 -21.40 -6.37
CA ALA A 121 4.65 -19.95 -6.50
C ALA A 121 6.05 -19.47 -6.94
N LEU A 122 7.09 -20.21 -6.61
CA LEU A 122 8.47 -19.92 -7.00
C LEU A 122 8.78 -20.20 -8.48
N TYR A 123 7.83 -20.74 -9.26
CA TYR A 123 8.03 -20.93 -10.71
C TYR A 123 8.20 -19.60 -11.47
N TYR A 124 7.67 -18.51 -10.91
CA TYR A 124 7.73 -17.17 -11.54
C TYR A 124 8.25 -16.12 -10.56
N PRO A 125 9.53 -16.16 -10.16
CA PRO A 125 10.08 -15.25 -9.14
C PRO A 125 9.93 -13.77 -9.53
N LEU A 126 10.06 -13.44 -10.81
CA LEU A 126 9.89 -12.08 -11.31
C LEU A 126 8.45 -11.59 -11.14
N SER A 127 7.46 -12.41 -11.47
CA SER A 127 6.04 -12.06 -11.27
C SER A 127 5.70 -11.88 -9.80
N PHE A 128 6.32 -12.66 -8.94
CA PHE A 128 6.17 -12.56 -7.49
C PHE A 128 6.75 -11.25 -6.94
N MET A 129 7.95 -10.87 -7.38
CA MET A 129 8.57 -9.59 -7.06
C MET A 129 7.71 -8.41 -7.50
N ILE A 130 7.24 -8.42 -8.75
CA ILE A 130 6.34 -7.39 -9.29
C ILE A 130 5.06 -7.32 -8.45
N TYR A 131 4.49 -8.45 -8.07
CA TYR A 131 3.29 -8.48 -7.26
C TYR A 131 3.51 -7.80 -5.89
N ILE A 132 4.58 -8.12 -5.19
CA ILE A 132 4.85 -7.55 -3.87
C ILE A 132 5.16 -6.05 -3.95
N PHE A 133 6.01 -5.64 -4.89
CA PHE A 133 6.50 -4.27 -4.91
C PHE A 133 5.64 -3.30 -5.74
N VAL A 134 5.01 -3.75 -6.82
CA VAL A 134 4.27 -2.87 -7.74
C VAL A 134 2.77 -2.89 -7.49
N TYR A 135 2.21 -4.05 -7.13
CA TYR A 135 0.76 -4.20 -6.98
C TYR A 135 0.13 -3.29 -5.91
N PRO A 136 0.75 -3.01 -4.75
CA PRO A 136 0.20 -2.08 -3.76
C PRO A 136 -0.01 -0.67 -4.32
N TYR A 137 0.92 -0.16 -5.14
CA TYR A 137 0.78 1.16 -5.76
C TYR A 137 -0.34 1.19 -6.81
N ILE A 138 -0.44 0.13 -7.62
CA ILE A 138 -1.55 -0.02 -8.58
C ILE A 138 -2.89 -0.06 -7.84
N THR A 139 -2.96 -0.81 -6.75
CA THR A 139 -4.16 -0.93 -5.92
C THR A 139 -4.51 0.41 -5.26
N PHE A 140 -3.53 1.14 -4.75
CA PHE A 140 -3.69 2.49 -4.23
C PHE A 140 -4.35 3.43 -5.26
N ILE A 141 -3.81 3.47 -6.48
CA ILE A 141 -4.35 4.33 -7.55
C ILE A 141 -5.81 3.95 -7.86
N HIS A 142 -6.14 2.65 -7.88
CA HIS A 142 -7.52 2.20 -8.08
C HIS A 142 -8.46 2.64 -6.94
N TRP A 143 -8.00 2.57 -5.68
CA TRP A 143 -8.78 3.01 -4.54
C TRP A 143 -9.00 4.53 -4.53
N VAL A 144 -7.94 5.30 -4.77
CA VAL A 144 -8.04 6.77 -4.89
C VAL A 144 -9.00 7.15 -6.01
N ALA A 145 -8.88 6.52 -7.19
CA ALA A 145 -9.79 6.75 -8.31
C ALA A 145 -11.23 6.36 -7.94
N ALA A 146 -11.44 5.22 -7.27
CA ALA A 146 -12.77 4.78 -6.88
C ALA A 146 -13.44 5.73 -5.88
N ILE A 147 -12.68 6.19 -4.87
CA ILE A 147 -13.15 7.19 -3.90
C ILE A 147 -13.48 8.50 -4.61
N PHE A 148 -12.59 8.98 -5.48
CA PHE A 148 -12.81 10.21 -6.24
C PHE A 148 -14.08 10.13 -7.09
N TYR A 149 -14.26 9.05 -7.86
CA TYR A 149 -15.47 8.85 -8.67
C TYR A 149 -16.75 8.76 -7.84
N GLU A 150 -16.69 8.26 -6.61
CA GLU A 150 -17.86 8.16 -5.76
C GLU A 150 -18.20 9.48 -5.08
N VAL A 151 -17.19 10.22 -4.55
CA VAL A 151 -17.37 11.54 -3.94
C VAL A 151 -17.94 12.55 -4.93
N PHE A 152 -17.41 12.59 -6.15
CA PHE A 152 -17.89 13.50 -7.19
C PHE A 152 -19.09 12.96 -7.98
N LYS A 153 -19.68 11.82 -7.56
CA LYS A 153 -20.88 11.22 -8.15
C LYS A 153 -20.83 11.05 -9.68
N PHE A 154 -19.65 10.75 -10.24
CA PHE A 154 -19.53 10.51 -11.67
C PHE A 154 -20.47 9.38 -12.11
N LYS A 155 -21.15 9.59 -13.27
CA LYS A 155 -22.09 8.61 -13.84
C LYS A 155 -21.43 7.23 -13.98
N LYS A 156 -22.10 6.21 -13.45
CA LYS A 156 -21.68 4.81 -13.59
C LYS A 156 -21.96 4.40 -15.04
N LYS A 157 -20.90 4.33 -15.86
CA LYS A 157 -20.99 3.65 -17.16
C LYS A 157 -20.78 2.15 -16.91
N TRP A 158 -21.85 1.41 -16.95
CA TRP A 158 -21.85 -0.05 -16.84
C TRP A 158 -21.27 -0.70 -18.07
#